data_95e81eac27990c9d9fc179b0be62a0e9
#
_entry.id   95e81eac27990c9d9fc179b0be62a0e9
#
_cell.length_a   1.000
_cell.length_b   1.000
_cell.length_c   1.000
_cell.angle_alpha   90.00
_cell.angle_beta   90.00
_cell.angle_gamma   90.00
#
_symmetry.space_group_name_H-M   'P 1'
#
loop_
_entity.id
_entity.type
_entity.pdbx_description
1 polymer ?
#
loop_
_entity_poly.entity_id
_entity_poly.type
_entity_poly.pdbx_seq_one_letter_code
_entity_poly.pdbx_strand_id
1 'polypeptide(L)'
;MTLTSPLWADGASATRATASDLPFCAEVVIVGGGFTGLWTAYYLLRERPGVDVLVLEADHVGFGASGRNGGWVSALWPVSPDMLARRAGREGAVAQLAALRDTVDEVGRVDAAEGFGSGFTKGGALIVARTPAQEERARASVAHSASWGGSTA
;
A
#
# COMPACT_ATOMS: atom_id res chain seq x y z
N MET A 1 13.72 8.06 22.74
CA MET A 1 12.83 6.88 22.68
C MET A 1 13.41 5.97 21.62
N THR A 2 14.00 4.83 22.02
CA THR A 2 14.60 3.88 21.08
C THR A 2 13.45 3.13 20.42
N LEU A 3 13.26 3.31 19.13
CA LEU A 3 12.27 2.55 18.37
C LEU A 3 12.78 1.10 18.28
N THR A 4 12.06 0.16 18.89
CA THR A 4 12.37 -1.27 18.77
C THR A 4 12.16 -1.72 17.33
N SER A 5 13.04 -2.60 16.84
CA SER A 5 12.87 -3.24 15.53
C SER A 5 11.57 -4.04 15.50
N PRO A 6 10.80 -4.01 14.41
CA PRO A 6 9.63 -4.88 14.27
C PRO A 6 10.08 -6.35 14.14
N LEU A 7 9.22 -7.28 14.59
CA LEU A 7 9.52 -8.71 14.61
C LEU A 7 10.00 -9.27 13.26
N TRP A 8 9.40 -8.81 12.16
CA TRP A 8 9.76 -9.26 10.80
C TRP A 8 11.09 -8.72 10.28
N ALA A 9 11.70 -7.75 10.98
CA ALA A 9 13.04 -7.27 10.68
C ALA A 9 14.14 -8.01 11.46
N ASP A 10 13.77 -8.94 12.34
CA ASP A 10 14.74 -9.76 13.08
C ASP A 10 15.53 -10.65 12.10
N GLY A 11 16.82 -10.48 12.07
CA GLY A 11 17.72 -11.21 11.16
C GLY A 11 17.86 -10.59 9.75
N ALA A 12 17.15 -9.51 9.43
CA ALA A 12 17.40 -8.80 8.20
C ALA A 12 18.70 -7.99 8.29
N SER A 13 19.65 -8.31 7.41
CA SER A 13 20.86 -7.52 7.25
C SER A 13 20.58 -6.35 6.33
N ALA A 14 20.43 -5.15 6.88
CA ALA A 14 20.34 -3.94 6.07
C ALA A 14 21.75 -3.55 5.58
N THR A 15 22.01 -3.72 4.30
CA THR A 15 23.22 -3.16 3.68
C THR A 15 23.03 -1.64 3.60
N ARG A 16 23.85 -0.89 4.32
CA ARG A 16 23.91 0.57 4.23
C ARG A 16 25.02 0.95 3.26
N ALA A 17 24.67 1.65 2.19
CA ALA A 17 25.65 2.40 1.44
C ALA A 17 26.10 3.62 2.27
N THR A 18 27.37 3.98 2.21
CA THR A 18 27.87 5.19 2.85
C THR A 18 27.65 6.40 1.94
N ALA A 19 27.67 7.61 2.49
CA ALA A 19 27.53 8.82 1.67
C ALA A 19 28.65 8.96 0.62
N SER A 20 29.81 8.33 0.85
CA SER A 20 30.92 8.26 -0.10
C SER A 20 30.65 7.35 -1.31
N ASP A 21 29.68 6.46 -1.22
CA ASP A 21 29.33 5.51 -2.27
C ASP A 21 28.21 6.01 -3.17
N LEU A 22 27.69 7.22 -2.90
CA LEU A 22 26.62 7.80 -3.70
C LEU A 22 27.18 8.32 -5.04
N PRO A 23 26.44 8.08 -6.15
CA PRO A 23 26.81 8.68 -7.43
C PRO A 23 26.71 10.20 -7.38
N PHE A 24 27.56 10.88 -8.14
CA PHE A 24 27.56 12.34 -8.20
C PHE A 24 26.28 12.93 -8.82
N CYS A 25 25.65 12.19 -9.71
CA CYS A 25 24.40 12.57 -10.34
C CYS A 25 23.55 11.31 -10.62
N ALA A 26 22.25 11.52 -10.76
CA ALA A 26 21.30 10.55 -11.25
C ALA A 26 20.25 11.28 -12.08
N GLU A 27 19.61 10.59 -13.02
CA GLU A 27 18.55 11.17 -13.85
C GLU A 27 17.29 11.47 -13.04
N VAL A 28 16.96 10.58 -12.09
CA VAL A 28 15.85 10.73 -11.14
C VAL A 28 16.33 10.43 -9.73
N VAL A 29 16.09 11.34 -8.82
CA VAL A 29 16.38 11.15 -7.39
C VAL A 29 15.06 11.09 -6.60
N ILE A 30 14.86 10.01 -5.87
CA ILE A 30 13.70 9.79 -5.00
C ILE A 30 14.17 9.86 -3.55
N VAL A 31 13.58 10.75 -2.76
CA VAL A 31 13.91 10.91 -1.35
C VAL A 31 12.90 10.13 -0.51
N GLY A 32 13.41 9.12 0.22
CA GLY A 32 12.66 8.24 1.08
C GLY A 32 12.48 6.82 0.51
N GLY A 33 12.97 5.81 1.23
CA GLY A 33 12.88 4.39 0.91
C GLY A 33 11.63 3.70 1.53
N GLY A 34 10.51 4.40 1.63
CA GLY A 34 9.22 3.83 2.03
C GLY A 34 8.42 3.32 0.81
N PHE A 35 7.17 2.87 1.04
CA PHE A 35 6.31 2.35 -0.05
C PHE A 35 6.21 3.28 -1.24
N THR A 36 5.94 4.56 -1.02
CA THR A 36 5.80 5.53 -2.11
C THR A 36 7.07 5.62 -2.95
N GLY A 37 8.23 5.76 -2.31
CA GLY A 37 9.51 5.87 -3.03
C GLY A 37 9.86 4.60 -3.80
N LEU A 38 9.70 3.44 -3.19
CA LEU A 38 10.01 2.16 -3.82
C LEU A 38 9.07 1.84 -4.99
N TRP A 39 7.76 2.03 -4.83
CA TRP A 39 6.80 1.86 -5.93
C TRP A 39 7.04 2.85 -7.08
N THR A 40 7.41 4.09 -6.75
CA THR A 40 7.78 5.09 -7.77
C THR A 40 9.01 4.63 -8.55
N ALA A 41 10.07 4.18 -7.87
CA ALA A 41 11.27 3.65 -8.52
C ALA A 41 10.94 2.44 -9.41
N TYR A 42 10.16 1.50 -8.87
CA TYR A 42 9.76 0.28 -9.59
C TYR A 42 9.06 0.59 -10.92
N TYR A 43 8.05 1.46 -10.90
CA TYR A 43 7.33 1.80 -12.12
C TYR A 43 8.14 2.67 -13.07
N LEU A 44 8.98 3.57 -12.57
CA LEU A 44 9.89 4.33 -13.44
C LEU A 44 10.83 3.42 -14.23
N LEU A 45 11.42 2.43 -13.56
CA LEU A 45 12.31 1.46 -14.20
C LEU A 45 11.59 0.56 -15.21
N ARG A 46 10.31 0.25 -14.96
CA ARG A 46 9.48 -0.53 -15.90
C ARG A 46 9.06 0.28 -17.12
N GLU A 47 8.60 1.51 -16.92
CA GLU A 47 8.09 2.38 -17.98
C GLU A 47 9.22 2.99 -18.83
N ARG A 48 10.40 3.16 -18.23
CA ARG A 48 11.59 3.70 -18.90
C ARG A 48 12.80 2.81 -18.62
N PRO A 49 12.95 1.67 -19.31
CA PRO A 49 14.14 0.83 -19.18
C PRO A 49 15.43 1.61 -19.46
N GLY A 50 16.36 1.55 -18.51
CA GLY A 50 17.65 2.25 -18.61
C GLY A 50 17.66 3.64 -17.97
N VAL A 51 16.55 4.14 -17.42
CA VAL A 51 16.58 5.38 -16.61
C VAL A 51 17.42 5.16 -15.36
N ASP A 52 18.30 6.13 -15.05
CA ASP A 52 19.12 6.10 -13.85
C ASP A 52 18.32 6.66 -12.65
N VAL A 53 17.94 5.77 -11.73
CA VAL A 53 17.11 6.11 -10.57
C VAL A 53 17.90 5.86 -9.28
N LEU A 54 18.06 6.91 -8.49
CA LEU A 54 18.66 6.86 -7.16
C LEU A 54 17.57 7.03 -6.07
N VAL A 55 17.47 6.08 -5.16
CA VAL A 55 16.64 6.21 -3.96
C VAL A 55 17.52 6.56 -2.77
N LEU A 56 17.29 7.72 -2.16
CA LEU A 56 17.98 8.19 -0.97
C LEU A 56 17.12 7.95 0.28
N GLU A 57 17.63 7.18 1.22
CA GLU A 57 16.99 6.92 2.51
C GLU A 57 17.94 7.31 3.63
N ALA A 58 17.42 8.00 4.63
CA ALA A 58 18.22 8.55 5.73
C ALA A 58 18.73 7.49 6.71
N ASP A 59 18.01 6.36 6.84
CA ASP A 59 18.38 5.26 7.74
C ASP A 59 18.53 3.95 6.96
N HIS A 60 17.47 3.20 6.79
CA HIS A 60 17.40 1.99 5.98
C HIS A 60 16.02 1.89 5.31
N VAL A 61 15.95 1.16 4.21
CA VAL A 61 14.69 0.96 3.48
C VAL A 61 13.62 0.40 4.41
N GLY A 62 12.46 1.05 4.42
CA GLY A 62 11.35 0.68 5.29
C GLY A 62 11.49 1.14 6.76
N PHE A 63 12.48 1.94 7.13
CA PHE A 63 12.66 2.43 8.51
C PHE A 63 11.40 3.07 9.10
N GLY A 64 10.67 3.83 8.31
CA GLY A 64 9.46 4.53 8.73
C GLY A 64 8.23 3.61 8.86
N ALA A 65 7.04 4.18 8.71
CA ALA A 65 5.76 3.48 8.81
C ALA A 65 5.63 2.30 7.83
N SER A 66 6.29 2.37 6.69
CA SER A 66 6.26 1.32 5.66
C SER A 66 6.78 -0.03 6.14
N GLY A 67 7.79 -0.05 7.00
CA GLY A 67 8.33 -1.29 7.56
C GLY A 67 7.80 -1.64 8.96
N ARG A 68 6.87 -0.84 9.51
CA ARG A 68 6.35 -1.02 10.89
C ARG A 68 4.85 -1.29 10.94
N ASN A 69 4.20 -1.45 9.81
CA ASN A 69 2.78 -1.78 9.74
C ASN A 69 2.55 -3.28 9.96
N GLY A 70 1.28 -3.70 10.06
CA GLY A 70 0.91 -5.10 10.28
C GLY A 70 0.92 -5.97 9.02
N GLY A 71 1.43 -5.50 7.89
CA GLY A 71 1.52 -6.24 6.62
C GLY A 71 0.18 -6.39 5.89
N TRP A 72 -0.84 -5.64 6.28
CA TRP A 72 -2.14 -5.70 5.58
C TRP A 72 -2.13 -4.85 4.33
N VAL A 73 -2.46 -5.48 3.21
CA VAL A 73 -2.79 -4.80 1.95
C VAL A 73 -4.30 -4.66 1.88
N SER A 74 -4.81 -3.44 1.94
CA SER A 74 -6.24 -3.18 2.09
C SER A 74 -6.72 -2.05 1.20
N ALA A 75 -7.91 -2.21 0.63
CA ALA A 75 -8.63 -1.17 -0.11
C ALA A 75 -9.43 -0.22 0.81
N LEU A 76 -9.33 -0.37 2.13
CA LEU A 76 -10.01 0.52 3.06
C LEU A 76 -9.43 1.94 2.99
N TRP A 77 -10.32 2.90 2.95
CA TRP A 77 -9.99 4.32 2.91
C TRP A 77 -10.60 5.04 4.11
N PRO A 78 -9.89 5.94 4.79
CA PRO A 78 -10.40 6.58 6.02
C PRO A 78 -11.50 7.63 5.76
N VAL A 79 -11.83 7.86 4.49
CA VAL A 79 -12.87 8.82 4.08
C VAL A 79 -14.05 8.04 3.49
N SER A 80 -15.27 8.33 3.95
CA SER A 80 -16.47 7.66 3.46
C SER A 80 -16.71 7.94 1.97
N PRO A 81 -17.38 7.02 1.24
CA PRO A 81 -17.75 7.23 -0.15
C PRO A 81 -18.56 8.50 -0.38
N ASP A 82 -19.47 8.82 0.55
CA ASP A 82 -20.28 10.05 0.48
C ASP A 82 -19.42 11.31 0.60
N MET A 83 -18.37 11.28 1.40
CA MET A 83 -17.46 12.41 1.52
C MET A 83 -16.55 12.55 0.28
N LEU A 84 -16.13 11.45 -0.32
CA LEU A 84 -15.44 11.46 -1.61
C LEU A 84 -16.34 12.06 -2.68
N ALA A 85 -17.61 11.65 -2.74
CA ALA A 85 -18.57 12.15 -3.71
C ALA A 85 -18.85 13.67 -3.57
N ARG A 86 -18.82 14.19 -2.35
CA ARG A 86 -18.92 15.66 -2.12
C ARG A 86 -17.75 16.43 -2.74
N ARG A 87 -16.58 15.82 -2.86
CA ARG A 87 -15.36 16.45 -3.41
C ARG A 87 -15.19 16.25 -4.90
N ALA A 88 -15.51 15.07 -5.41
CA ALA A 88 -15.19 14.63 -6.76
C ALA A 88 -16.41 14.13 -7.58
N GLY A 89 -17.62 14.32 -7.06
CA GLY A 89 -18.81 13.73 -7.65
C GLY A 89 -18.89 12.21 -7.41
N ARG A 90 -20.07 11.64 -7.75
CA ARG A 90 -20.30 10.19 -7.58
C ARG A 90 -19.35 9.35 -8.41
N GLU A 91 -19.15 9.72 -9.67
CA GLU A 91 -18.26 8.99 -10.59
C GLU A 91 -16.81 8.98 -10.08
N GLY A 92 -16.30 10.14 -9.63
CA GLY A 92 -14.97 10.23 -9.04
C GLY A 92 -14.81 9.38 -7.78
N ALA A 93 -15.85 9.33 -6.92
CA ALA A 93 -15.84 8.47 -5.74
C ALA A 93 -15.80 6.98 -6.12
N VAL A 94 -16.61 6.54 -7.08
CA VAL A 94 -16.63 5.16 -7.55
C VAL A 94 -15.29 4.80 -8.19
N ALA A 95 -14.71 5.66 -9.03
CA ALA A 95 -13.40 5.46 -9.63
C ALA A 95 -12.29 5.34 -8.58
N GLN A 96 -12.29 6.20 -7.55
CA GLN A 96 -11.32 6.12 -6.46
C GLN A 96 -11.43 4.80 -5.68
N LEU A 97 -12.65 4.36 -5.38
CA LEU A 97 -12.88 3.09 -4.67
C LEU A 97 -12.49 1.87 -5.52
N ALA A 98 -12.69 1.93 -6.83
CA ALA A 98 -12.20 0.90 -7.76
C ALA A 98 -10.67 0.86 -7.75
N ALA A 99 -10.00 2.00 -7.94
CA ALA A 99 -8.54 2.08 -7.94
C ALA A 99 -7.90 1.55 -6.64
N LEU A 100 -8.55 1.75 -5.49
CA LEU A 100 -8.10 1.18 -4.21
C LEU A 100 -8.18 -0.35 -4.21
N ARG A 101 -9.24 -0.94 -4.77
CA ARG A 101 -9.35 -2.40 -4.91
C ARG A 101 -8.31 -2.95 -5.89
N ASP A 102 -8.15 -2.28 -7.03
CA ASP A 102 -7.18 -2.66 -8.06
C ASP A 102 -5.74 -2.60 -7.51
N THR A 103 -5.44 -1.67 -6.58
CA THR A 103 -4.14 -1.62 -5.89
C THR A 103 -3.84 -2.89 -5.11
N VAL A 104 -4.84 -3.50 -4.48
CA VAL A 104 -4.65 -4.78 -3.77
C VAL A 104 -4.27 -5.89 -4.77
N ASP A 105 -4.95 -5.95 -5.90
CA ASP A 105 -4.67 -6.91 -6.96
C ASP A 105 -3.28 -6.68 -7.59
N GLU A 106 -2.92 -5.42 -7.78
CA GLU A 106 -1.62 -5.04 -8.33
C GLU A 106 -0.47 -5.46 -7.43
N VAL A 107 -0.59 -5.31 -6.10
CA VAL A 107 0.44 -5.79 -5.16
C VAL A 107 0.66 -7.30 -5.30
N GLY A 108 -0.43 -8.08 -5.36
CA GLY A 108 -0.31 -9.53 -5.56
C GLY A 108 0.26 -9.92 -6.93
N ARG A 109 -0.12 -9.19 -7.99
CA ARG A 109 0.43 -9.39 -9.33
C ARG A 109 1.92 -9.13 -9.38
N VAL A 110 2.39 -8.06 -8.74
CA VAL A 110 3.82 -7.72 -8.71
C VAL A 110 4.59 -8.71 -7.85
N ASP A 111 4.08 -9.12 -6.68
CA ASP A 111 4.71 -10.14 -5.85
C ASP A 111 4.96 -11.43 -6.63
N ALA A 112 3.97 -11.88 -7.38
CA ALA A 112 4.08 -13.08 -8.21
C ALA A 112 5.04 -12.89 -9.41
N ALA A 113 5.00 -11.74 -10.07
CA ALA A 113 5.81 -11.46 -11.25
C ALA A 113 7.29 -11.31 -10.92
N GLU A 114 7.62 -10.70 -9.79
CA GLU A 114 9.00 -10.44 -9.37
C GLU A 114 9.54 -11.56 -8.44
N GLY A 115 8.68 -12.48 -8.02
CA GLY A 115 9.08 -13.61 -7.18
C GLY A 115 9.55 -13.22 -5.78
N PHE A 116 8.96 -12.16 -5.19
CA PHE A 116 9.37 -11.68 -3.87
C PHE A 116 9.10 -12.69 -2.76
N GLY A 117 8.10 -13.56 -2.94
CA GLY A 117 7.74 -14.57 -1.93
C GLY A 117 7.23 -13.94 -0.64
N SER A 118 6.50 -12.84 -0.74
CA SER A 118 6.00 -12.09 0.42
C SER A 118 4.92 -12.84 1.21
N GLY A 119 4.41 -13.96 0.69
CA GLY A 119 3.28 -14.68 1.25
C GLY A 119 1.95 -13.99 1.01
N PHE A 120 1.86 -13.10 0.00
CA PHE A 120 0.62 -12.42 -0.33
C PHE A 120 -0.52 -13.42 -0.56
N THR A 121 -1.61 -13.23 0.17
CA THR A 121 -2.82 -14.04 0.02
C THR A 121 -4.04 -13.14 0.08
N LYS A 122 -4.80 -13.09 -1.01
CA LYS A 122 -6.04 -12.32 -1.08
C LYS A 122 -7.20 -13.14 -0.52
N GLY A 123 -7.60 -12.84 0.72
CA GLY A 123 -8.68 -13.57 1.41
C GLY A 123 -9.90 -12.72 1.78
N GLY A 124 -9.81 -11.41 1.57
CA GLY A 124 -10.84 -10.46 2.00
C GLY A 124 -10.85 -10.23 3.51
N ALA A 125 -11.90 -9.57 4.00
CA ALA A 125 -12.10 -9.29 5.42
C ALA A 125 -13.44 -9.84 5.90
N LEU A 126 -13.42 -10.62 6.99
CA LEU A 126 -14.62 -11.14 7.61
C LEU A 126 -15.00 -10.29 8.84
N ILE A 127 -16.21 -9.76 8.84
CA ILE A 127 -16.79 -9.03 9.96
C ILE A 127 -17.96 -9.82 10.49
N VAL A 128 -17.92 -10.18 11.79
CA VAL A 128 -18.98 -10.94 12.44
C VAL A 128 -19.78 -10.05 13.39
N ALA A 129 -21.10 -10.18 13.36
CA ALA A 129 -22.01 -9.53 14.29
C ALA A 129 -22.30 -10.47 15.47
N ARG A 130 -22.25 -9.96 16.72
CA ARG A 130 -22.52 -10.69 17.94
C ARG A 130 -23.82 -10.29 18.63
N THR A 131 -24.45 -9.24 18.15
CA THR A 131 -25.71 -8.69 18.68
C THR A 131 -26.64 -8.27 17.55
N PRO A 132 -27.97 -8.23 17.75
CA PRO A 132 -28.91 -7.77 16.73
C PRO A 132 -28.58 -6.37 16.20
N ALA A 133 -28.17 -5.46 17.07
CA ALA A 133 -27.78 -4.10 16.66
C ALA A 133 -26.50 -4.07 15.80
N GLN A 134 -25.57 -5.00 16.00
CA GLN A 134 -24.40 -5.16 15.13
C GLN A 134 -24.78 -5.78 13.79
N GLU A 135 -25.70 -6.74 13.78
CA GLU A 135 -26.22 -7.34 12.55
C GLU A 135 -26.92 -6.30 11.67
N GLU A 136 -27.78 -5.48 12.24
CA GLU A 136 -28.45 -4.39 11.52
C GLU A 136 -27.44 -3.44 10.88
N ARG A 137 -26.41 -3.01 11.63
CA ARG A 137 -25.32 -2.16 11.09
C ARG A 137 -24.53 -2.86 10.00
N ALA A 138 -24.23 -4.15 10.14
CA ALA A 138 -23.52 -4.91 9.13
C ALA A 138 -24.32 -5.00 7.82
N ARG A 139 -25.62 -5.30 7.91
CA ARG A 139 -26.52 -5.30 6.74
C ARG A 139 -26.60 -3.93 6.07
N ALA A 140 -26.73 -2.86 6.84
CA ALA A 140 -26.73 -1.49 6.32
C ALA A 140 -25.39 -1.14 5.63
N SER A 141 -24.25 -1.56 6.21
CA SER A 141 -22.93 -1.36 5.65
C SER A 141 -22.74 -2.09 4.32
N VAL A 142 -23.23 -3.34 4.21
CA VAL A 142 -23.21 -4.11 2.96
C VAL A 142 -24.03 -3.43 1.88
N ALA A 143 -25.26 -3.02 2.19
CA ALA A 143 -26.13 -2.32 1.25
C ALA A 143 -25.51 -0.99 0.80
N HIS A 144 -24.91 -0.24 1.72
CA HIS A 144 -24.21 1.01 1.42
C HIS A 144 -22.99 0.75 0.51
N SER A 145 -22.17 -0.23 0.82
CA SER A 145 -21.01 -0.61 -0.02
C SER A 145 -21.44 -1.00 -1.43
N ALA A 146 -22.49 -1.80 -1.55
CA ALA A 146 -23.05 -2.21 -2.85
C ALA A 146 -23.48 -1.00 -3.69
N SER A 147 -24.07 0.02 -3.07
CA SER A 147 -24.48 1.25 -3.76
C SER A 147 -23.30 2.05 -4.35
N TRP A 148 -22.07 1.77 -3.89
CA TRP A 148 -20.82 2.36 -4.36
C TRP A 148 -19.96 1.40 -5.19
N GLY A 149 -20.54 0.34 -5.74
CA GLY A 149 -19.83 -0.64 -6.56
C GLY A 149 -18.96 -1.61 -5.74
N GLY A 150 -19.23 -1.76 -4.44
CA GLY A 150 -18.62 -2.81 -3.62
C GLY A 150 -19.18 -4.19 -3.97
N SER A 151 -18.35 -5.26 -3.81
CA SER A 151 -18.84 -6.64 -3.88
C SER A 151 -19.72 -6.96 -2.67
N THR A 152 -20.77 -7.73 -2.88
CA THR A 152 -21.66 -8.28 -1.86
C THR A 152 -21.45 -9.78 -1.66
N ALA A 153 -20.33 -10.30 -2.18
CA ALA A 153 -19.99 -11.73 -2.06
C ALA A 153 -19.58 -12.09 -0.64
#